data_ef85c3a2aeed122841f55a9653cf1e51
#
_entry.id   ef85c3a2aeed122841f55a9653cf1e51
#
_cell.length_a   1.000
_cell.length_b   1.000
_cell.length_c   1.000
_cell.angle_alpha   90.00
_cell.angle_beta   90.00
_cell.angle_gamma   90.00
#
_symmetry.space_group_name_H-M   'P 1'
#
loop_
_entity.id
_entity.type
_entity.pdbx_description
1 polymer ?
#
loop_
_entity_poly.entity_id
_entity_poly.type
_entity_poly.pdbx_seq_one_letter_code
_entity_poly.pdbx_strand_id
1 'polypeptide(L)'
;MGMAAMVAFLPALAKTSTEKLAPIVLVVGDSLSAEYGLARGEGWVALLQKRLAIQAQDWTAVNASISGDTTSGGRSRLPALLSQHRPAVVIIELGGNDALRGLPLSSTKSNVLAMVQAAQKTGARVLLLGMQIPPNYGQRYSQDFADIFEQVAGAQKTALVPFFLTGVADAQDAASLFQPDRIHPTAQAQPQMLENVWPLLKPLLKR
;
A
#
# COMPACT_ATOMS: atom_id res chain seq x y z
N MET A 1 60.86 -45.44 22.21
CA MET A 1 59.79 -45.58 21.19
C MET A 1 58.58 -44.86 21.69
N GLY A 2 58.35 -43.62 21.26
CA GLY A 2 57.23 -42.81 21.65
C GLY A 2 56.27 -42.64 20.42
N MET A 3 55.05 -43.15 20.54
CA MET A 3 54.02 -42.97 19.55
C MET A 3 53.31 -41.60 19.75
N ALA A 4 53.48 -40.71 18.83
CA ALA A 4 52.75 -39.44 18.79
C ALA A 4 51.34 -39.68 18.18
N ALA A 5 50.29 -39.46 18.95
CA ALA A 5 48.93 -39.52 18.48
C ALA A 5 48.58 -38.19 17.78
N MET A 6 48.29 -38.26 16.49
CA MET A 6 47.88 -37.15 15.66
C MET A 6 46.35 -36.97 15.79
N VAL A 7 45.93 -35.94 16.50
CA VAL A 7 44.50 -35.58 16.62
C VAL A 7 44.09 -34.80 15.37
N ALA A 8 43.26 -35.39 14.54
CA ALA A 8 42.68 -34.72 13.36
C ALA A 8 41.54 -33.81 13.81
N PHE A 9 41.69 -32.50 13.64
CA PHE A 9 40.64 -31.51 13.80
C PHE A 9 39.76 -31.49 12.50
N LEU A 10 38.56 -32.00 12.59
CA LEU A 10 37.54 -31.80 11.56
C LEU A 10 36.89 -30.42 11.72
N PRO A 11 36.91 -29.56 10.69
CA PRO A 11 36.18 -28.30 10.75
C PRO A 11 34.68 -28.55 10.75
N ALA A 12 34.01 -28.06 11.79
CA ALA A 12 32.55 -28.05 11.85
C ALA A 12 32.00 -27.12 10.75
N LEU A 13 31.32 -27.68 9.76
CA LEU A 13 30.55 -26.93 8.77
C LEU A 13 29.41 -26.23 9.49
N ALA A 14 29.55 -24.91 9.72
CA ALA A 14 28.49 -24.07 10.18
C ALA A 14 27.38 -24.05 9.10
N LYS A 15 26.23 -24.67 9.41
CA LYS A 15 25.01 -24.49 8.61
C LYS A 15 24.59 -23.02 8.69
N THR A 16 24.91 -22.23 7.66
CA THR A 16 24.30 -20.93 7.44
C THR A 16 22.83 -21.16 7.14
N SER A 17 21.98 -21.07 8.16
CA SER A 17 20.54 -20.93 7.96
C SER A 17 20.34 -19.59 7.26
N THR A 18 20.03 -19.60 5.97
CA THR A 18 19.50 -18.44 5.27
C THR A 18 18.12 -18.16 5.88
N GLU A 19 18.12 -17.28 6.87
CA GLU A 19 16.88 -16.76 7.45
C GLU A 19 16.09 -16.10 6.31
N LYS A 20 14.98 -16.74 5.92
CA LYS A 20 14.16 -16.28 4.81
C LYS A 20 13.45 -15.01 5.30
N LEU A 21 13.92 -13.85 4.85
CA LEU A 21 13.34 -12.56 5.20
C LEU A 21 11.82 -12.58 5.00
N ALA A 22 11.09 -12.03 5.96
CA ALA A 22 9.64 -11.91 5.88
C ALA A 22 9.25 -11.13 4.62
N PRO A 23 8.30 -11.63 3.81
CA PRO A 23 7.84 -10.89 2.64
C PRO A 23 7.12 -9.62 3.08
N ILE A 24 7.32 -8.55 2.31
CA ILE A 24 6.86 -7.21 2.65
C ILE A 24 5.64 -6.83 1.79
N VAL A 25 4.63 -6.27 2.46
CA VAL A 25 3.58 -5.43 1.87
C VAL A 25 4.03 -3.98 2.03
N LEU A 26 4.41 -3.33 0.95
CA LEU A 26 4.77 -1.91 0.93
C LEU A 26 3.54 -1.07 0.61
N VAL A 27 3.20 -0.11 1.47
CA VAL A 27 2.13 0.86 1.22
C VAL A 27 2.74 2.19 0.81
N VAL A 28 2.36 2.67 -0.38
CA VAL A 28 2.77 3.96 -0.94
C VAL A 28 1.51 4.79 -1.13
N GLY A 29 1.26 5.67 -0.19
CA GLY A 29 0.04 6.46 -0.11
C GLY A 29 0.29 7.90 0.31
N ASP A 30 -0.80 8.58 0.58
CA ASP A 30 -0.81 9.96 1.06
C ASP A 30 -1.27 10.07 2.53
N SER A 31 -1.98 11.14 2.87
CA SER A 31 -2.47 11.40 4.24
C SER A 31 -3.46 10.35 4.76
N LEU A 32 -4.23 9.70 3.87
CA LEU A 32 -5.19 8.65 4.24
C LEU A 32 -4.49 7.40 4.78
N SER A 33 -3.26 7.18 4.38
CA SER A 33 -2.43 6.05 4.82
C SER A 33 -1.35 6.45 5.83
N ALA A 34 -1.00 7.76 5.92
CA ALA A 34 0.07 8.28 6.78
C ALA A 34 -0.37 8.65 8.21
N GLU A 35 -1.55 8.22 8.64
CA GLU A 35 -2.12 8.51 9.97
C GLU A 35 -2.32 10.01 10.25
N TYR A 36 -2.62 10.82 9.21
CA TYR A 36 -2.82 12.26 9.39
C TYR A 36 -3.97 12.54 10.38
N GLY A 37 -3.68 13.33 11.43
CA GLY A 37 -4.65 13.68 12.47
C GLY A 37 -5.05 12.54 13.42
N LEU A 38 -4.39 11.38 13.34
CA LEU A 38 -4.61 10.21 14.20
C LEU A 38 -3.47 10.05 15.22
N ALA A 39 -3.73 9.37 16.31
CA ALA A 39 -2.67 8.88 17.15
C ALA A 39 -1.89 7.75 16.44
N ARG A 40 -0.62 7.65 16.79
CA ARG A 40 0.25 6.63 16.18
C ARG A 40 -0.29 5.21 16.44
N GLY A 41 -0.42 4.45 15.37
CA GLY A 41 -0.88 3.06 15.45
C GLY A 41 -2.39 2.88 15.34
N GLU A 42 -3.15 3.96 15.06
CA GLU A 42 -4.60 3.93 14.84
C GLU A 42 -4.99 3.82 13.36
N GLY A 43 -4.08 4.16 12.42
CA GLY A 43 -4.37 4.12 10.99
C GLY A 43 -4.54 2.70 10.45
N TRP A 44 -5.22 2.58 9.32
CA TRP A 44 -5.52 1.29 8.69
C TRP A 44 -4.28 0.46 8.36
N VAL A 45 -3.13 1.08 8.07
CA VAL A 45 -1.88 0.35 7.81
C VAL A 45 -1.33 -0.28 9.09
N ALA A 46 -1.43 0.40 10.23
CA ALA A 46 -1.08 -0.17 11.51
C ALA A 46 -2.02 -1.32 11.91
N LEU A 47 -3.32 -1.20 11.61
CA LEU A 47 -4.29 -2.28 11.77
C LEU A 47 -3.99 -3.46 10.83
N LEU A 48 -3.55 -3.18 9.59
CA LEU A 48 -3.08 -4.21 8.66
C LEU A 48 -1.89 -4.98 9.25
N GLN A 49 -0.90 -4.29 9.80
CA GLN A 49 0.25 -4.96 10.44
C GLN A 49 -0.20 -5.90 11.57
N LYS A 50 -1.15 -5.47 12.42
CA LYS A 50 -1.72 -6.30 13.47
C LYS A 50 -2.45 -7.53 12.88
N ARG A 51 -3.21 -7.35 11.80
CA ARG A 51 -3.92 -8.45 11.11
C ARG A 51 -2.95 -9.44 10.46
N LEU A 52 -1.89 -8.96 9.81
CA LEU A 52 -0.86 -9.82 9.23
C LEU A 52 -0.19 -10.69 10.30
N ALA A 53 0.14 -10.13 11.46
CA ALA A 53 0.74 -10.88 12.57
C ALA A 53 -0.12 -12.06 13.05
N ILE A 54 -1.45 -11.97 12.88
CA ILE A 54 -2.39 -13.02 13.29
C ILE A 54 -2.68 -14.00 12.14
N GLN A 55 -2.92 -13.49 10.93
CA GLN A 55 -3.47 -14.27 9.81
C GLN A 55 -2.45 -14.64 8.73
N ALA A 56 -1.29 -14.00 8.74
CA ALA A 56 -0.20 -14.21 7.77
C ALA A 56 1.14 -13.92 8.43
N GLN A 57 1.48 -14.67 9.48
CA GLN A 57 2.58 -14.41 10.44
C GLN A 57 3.96 -14.15 9.80
N ASP A 58 4.17 -14.64 8.59
CA ASP A 58 5.43 -14.43 7.86
C ASP A 58 5.49 -13.07 7.13
N TRP A 59 4.40 -12.27 7.14
CA TRP A 59 4.31 -11.03 6.38
C TRP A 59 4.47 -9.79 7.26
N THR A 60 5.11 -8.75 6.70
CA THR A 60 5.26 -7.45 7.37
C THR A 60 4.72 -6.34 6.48
N ALA A 61 3.98 -5.38 7.05
CA ALA A 61 3.60 -4.16 6.37
C ALA A 61 4.64 -3.06 6.61
N VAL A 62 5.04 -2.36 5.55
CA VAL A 62 5.88 -1.16 5.61
C VAL A 62 5.05 0.00 5.09
N ASN A 63 4.80 0.99 5.94
CA ASN A 63 4.12 2.22 5.56
C ASN A 63 5.13 3.26 5.09
N ALA A 64 5.12 3.55 3.80
CA ALA A 64 5.93 4.59 3.17
C ALA A 64 5.06 5.76 2.67
N SER A 65 3.90 5.98 3.27
CA SER A 65 2.97 7.05 2.90
C SER A 65 3.43 8.40 3.43
N ILE A 66 3.14 9.46 2.67
CA ILE A 66 3.51 10.84 2.99
C ILE A 66 2.29 11.73 2.84
N SER A 67 1.88 12.42 3.91
CA SER A 67 0.73 13.34 3.88
C SER A 67 0.91 14.41 2.81
N GLY A 68 -0.14 14.63 2.00
CA GLY A 68 -0.14 15.60 0.93
C GLY A 68 0.58 15.15 -0.36
N ASP A 69 1.08 13.91 -0.41
CA ASP A 69 1.78 13.41 -1.60
C ASP A 69 0.83 13.30 -2.80
N THR A 70 1.40 13.48 -3.98
CA THR A 70 0.71 13.33 -5.27
C THR A 70 1.20 12.08 -5.99
N THR A 71 0.53 11.72 -7.08
CA THR A 71 1.02 10.64 -7.94
C THR A 71 2.41 10.90 -8.50
N SER A 72 2.77 12.16 -8.73
CA SER A 72 4.11 12.56 -9.18
C SER A 72 5.16 12.31 -8.09
N GLY A 73 4.87 12.67 -6.84
CA GLY A 73 5.75 12.43 -5.70
C GLY A 73 5.95 10.93 -5.45
N GLY A 74 4.84 10.17 -5.40
CA GLY A 74 4.88 8.72 -5.28
C GLY A 74 5.71 8.05 -6.38
N ARG A 75 5.50 8.45 -7.64
CA ARG A 75 6.29 7.96 -8.79
C ARG A 75 7.79 8.23 -8.63
N SER A 76 8.14 9.41 -8.16
CA SER A 76 9.55 9.82 -7.99
C SER A 76 10.28 8.98 -6.93
N ARG A 77 9.63 8.67 -5.80
CA ARG A 77 10.25 7.95 -4.66
C ARG A 77 10.12 6.43 -4.74
N LEU A 78 9.18 5.90 -5.52
CA LEU A 78 8.92 4.47 -5.60
C LEU A 78 10.15 3.62 -5.98
N PRO A 79 11.01 4.00 -6.95
CA PRO A 79 12.18 3.19 -7.30
C PRO A 79 13.13 2.93 -6.11
N ALA A 80 13.38 3.95 -5.29
CA ALA A 80 14.21 3.82 -4.09
C ALA A 80 13.56 2.87 -3.07
N LEU A 81 12.24 3.00 -2.84
CA LEU A 81 11.48 2.13 -1.94
C LEU A 81 11.47 0.67 -2.40
N LEU A 82 11.32 0.42 -3.70
CA LEU A 82 11.36 -0.93 -4.27
C LEU A 82 12.75 -1.57 -4.06
N SER A 83 13.82 -0.81 -4.29
CA SER A 83 15.19 -1.28 -4.07
C SER A 83 15.47 -1.58 -2.61
N GLN A 84 15.04 -0.69 -1.70
CA GLN A 84 15.27 -0.77 -0.26
C GLN A 84 14.51 -1.94 0.37
N HIS A 85 13.21 -2.07 0.07
CA HIS A 85 12.33 -2.99 0.77
C HIS A 85 12.10 -4.30 0.03
N ARG A 86 12.37 -4.37 -1.28
CA ARG A 86 12.13 -5.55 -2.14
C ARG A 86 10.76 -6.19 -1.86
N PRO A 87 9.67 -5.42 -1.94
CA PRO A 87 8.35 -5.87 -1.51
C PRO A 87 7.83 -7.00 -2.42
N ALA A 88 7.11 -7.95 -1.81
CA ALA A 88 6.37 -8.96 -2.56
C ALA A 88 4.98 -8.45 -3.02
N VAL A 89 4.45 -7.45 -2.31
CA VAL A 89 3.21 -6.74 -2.66
C VAL A 89 3.42 -5.25 -2.48
N VAL A 90 2.92 -4.44 -3.42
CA VAL A 90 2.87 -2.98 -3.32
C VAL A 90 1.42 -2.55 -3.35
N ILE A 91 0.99 -1.79 -2.35
CA ILE A 91 -0.30 -1.10 -2.33
C ILE A 91 -0.04 0.35 -2.73
N ILE A 92 -0.78 0.85 -3.74
CA ILE A 92 -0.70 2.24 -4.21
C ILE A 92 -2.02 2.93 -3.87
N GLU A 93 -1.96 3.93 -2.99
CA GLU A 93 -3.08 4.75 -2.53
C GLU A 93 -2.71 6.22 -2.76
N LEU A 94 -2.87 6.71 -3.98
CA LEU A 94 -2.50 8.07 -4.41
C LEU A 94 -3.43 8.57 -5.51
N GLY A 95 -3.54 9.88 -5.63
CA GLY A 95 -4.32 10.56 -6.66
C GLY A 95 -5.35 11.52 -6.09
N GLY A 96 -5.78 11.34 -4.84
CA GLY A 96 -6.69 12.26 -4.18
C GLY A 96 -6.16 13.69 -4.18
N ASN A 97 -4.89 13.89 -3.84
CA ASN A 97 -4.25 15.21 -3.87
C ASN A 97 -4.12 15.80 -5.27
N ASP A 98 -3.92 14.97 -6.29
CA ASP A 98 -3.91 15.40 -7.69
C ASP A 98 -5.27 15.99 -8.07
N ALA A 99 -6.34 15.24 -7.78
CA ALA A 99 -7.70 15.64 -8.11
C ALA A 99 -8.16 16.89 -7.32
N LEU A 100 -7.91 16.94 -6.01
CA LEU A 100 -8.28 18.08 -5.17
C LEU A 100 -7.55 19.38 -5.57
N ARG A 101 -6.37 19.27 -6.17
CA ARG A 101 -5.58 20.41 -6.68
C ARG A 101 -5.87 20.72 -8.15
N GLY A 102 -6.79 19.99 -8.79
CA GLY A 102 -7.13 20.20 -10.21
C GLY A 102 -5.99 19.89 -11.17
N LEU A 103 -5.08 18.98 -10.81
CA LEU A 103 -3.99 18.56 -11.70
C LEU A 103 -4.53 17.80 -12.90
N PRO A 104 -3.84 17.82 -14.06
CA PRO A 104 -4.30 17.11 -15.25
C PRO A 104 -4.46 15.61 -15.00
N LEU A 105 -5.66 15.08 -15.22
CA LEU A 105 -5.99 13.65 -15.02
C LEU A 105 -5.12 12.72 -15.89
N SER A 106 -4.70 13.19 -17.08
CA SER A 106 -3.75 12.46 -17.93
C SER A 106 -2.39 12.24 -17.25
N SER A 107 -1.93 13.23 -16.46
CA SER A 107 -0.69 13.10 -15.68
C SER A 107 -0.88 12.13 -14.52
N THR A 108 -2.01 12.22 -13.80
CA THR A 108 -2.37 11.28 -12.73
C THR A 108 -2.38 9.84 -13.26
N LYS A 109 -3.09 9.59 -14.37
CA LYS A 109 -3.14 8.28 -15.02
C LYS A 109 -1.75 7.77 -15.41
N SER A 110 -0.96 8.62 -16.05
CA SER A 110 0.41 8.27 -16.48
C SER A 110 1.30 7.90 -15.29
N ASN A 111 1.20 8.62 -14.17
CA ASN A 111 1.98 8.38 -12.97
C ASN A 111 1.54 7.06 -12.29
N VAL A 112 0.23 6.83 -12.12
CA VAL A 112 -0.29 5.58 -11.55
C VAL A 112 0.14 4.38 -12.39
N LEU A 113 0.00 4.47 -13.73
CA LEU A 113 0.45 3.43 -14.65
C LEU A 113 1.95 3.14 -14.50
N ALA A 114 2.77 4.18 -14.46
CA ALA A 114 4.22 4.03 -14.32
C ALA A 114 4.61 3.39 -12.98
N MET A 115 3.92 3.72 -11.89
CA MET A 115 4.15 3.10 -10.58
C MET A 115 3.79 1.61 -10.58
N VAL A 116 2.64 1.24 -11.16
CA VAL A 116 2.24 -0.16 -11.29
C VAL A 116 3.28 -0.95 -12.08
N GLN A 117 3.68 -0.44 -13.24
CA GLN A 117 4.69 -1.09 -14.09
C GLN A 117 6.05 -1.22 -13.39
N ALA A 118 6.49 -0.18 -12.67
CA ALA A 118 7.75 -0.23 -11.91
C ALA A 118 7.71 -1.31 -10.82
N ALA A 119 6.61 -1.42 -10.09
CA ALA A 119 6.44 -2.45 -9.07
C ALA A 119 6.39 -3.86 -9.70
N GLN A 120 5.59 -4.07 -10.75
CA GLN A 120 5.49 -5.36 -11.44
C GLN A 120 6.83 -5.80 -12.05
N LYS A 121 7.63 -4.87 -12.56
CA LYS A 121 8.97 -5.16 -13.11
C LYS A 121 9.92 -5.76 -12.06
N THR A 122 9.72 -5.49 -10.78
CA THR A 122 10.48 -6.12 -9.70
C THR A 122 9.94 -7.49 -9.27
N GLY A 123 8.84 -7.95 -9.86
CA GLY A 123 8.13 -9.17 -9.49
C GLY A 123 7.10 -8.96 -8.37
N ALA A 124 6.89 -7.73 -7.90
CA ALA A 124 5.89 -7.44 -6.90
C ALA A 124 4.47 -7.50 -7.49
N ARG A 125 3.54 -8.07 -6.72
CA ARG A 125 2.10 -7.96 -7.01
C ARG A 125 1.63 -6.58 -6.58
N VAL A 126 0.66 -6.02 -7.32
CA VAL A 126 0.17 -4.68 -7.02
C VAL A 126 -1.31 -4.72 -6.65
N LEU A 127 -1.68 -3.93 -5.65
CA LEU A 127 -3.05 -3.59 -5.31
C LEU A 127 -3.21 -2.08 -5.44
N LEU A 128 -4.09 -1.63 -6.34
CA LEU A 128 -4.51 -0.23 -6.42
C LEU A 128 -5.67 0.02 -5.47
N LEU A 129 -5.64 1.15 -4.76
CA LEU A 129 -6.78 1.66 -4.02
C LEU A 129 -7.37 2.82 -4.82
N GLY A 130 -8.53 2.58 -5.44
CA GLY A 130 -9.27 3.58 -6.20
C GLY A 130 -9.86 4.64 -5.29
N MET A 131 -9.92 5.87 -5.82
CA MET A 131 -10.44 7.03 -5.12
C MET A 131 -11.55 7.69 -5.91
N GLN A 132 -12.47 8.34 -5.19
CA GLN A 132 -13.49 9.22 -5.74
C GLN A 132 -13.38 10.58 -5.08
N ILE A 133 -13.79 11.62 -5.80
CA ILE A 133 -13.93 12.97 -5.27
C ILE A 133 -15.41 13.39 -5.34
N PRO A 134 -15.85 14.29 -4.44
CA PRO A 134 -17.22 14.75 -4.43
C PRO A 134 -17.66 15.35 -5.78
N PRO A 135 -18.94 15.18 -6.19
CA PRO A 135 -19.43 15.64 -7.49
C PRO A 135 -19.47 17.16 -7.65
N ASN A 136 -19.30 17.93 -6.59
CA ASN A 136 -19.17 19.38 -6.64
C ASN A 136 -17.89 19.87 -7.33
N TYR A 137 -16.92 18.98 -7.59
CA TYR A 137 -15.75 19.23 -8.47
C TYR A 137 -16.11 19.11 -9.97
N GLY A 138 -17.38 18.80 -10.30
CA GLY A 138 -17.89 18.56 -11.66
C GLY A 138 -18.05 17.07 -11.93
N GLN A 139 -19.28 16.67 -12.28
CA GLN A 139 -19.64 15.26 -12.44
C GLN A 139 -18.70 14.51 -13.41
N ARG A 140 -18.42 15.12 -14.57
CA ARG A 140 -17.52 14.51 -15.57
C ARG A 140 -16.09 14.35 -15.02
N TYR A 141 -15.54 15.38 -14.38
CA TYR A 141 -14.21 15.32 -13.81
C TYR A 141 -14.09 14.25 -12.72
N SER A 142 -15.10 14.14 -11.85
CA SER A 142 -15.16 13.14 -10.79
C SER A 142 -15.21 11.72 -11.37
N GLN A 143 -15.99 11.51 -12.43
CA GLN A 143 -16.09 10.22 -13.12
C GLN A 143 -14.76 9.89 -13.83
N ASP A 144 -14.26 10.82 -14.66
CA ASP A 144 -13.00 10.65 -15.38
C ASP A 144 -11.82 10.33 -14.40
N PHE A 145 -11.84 10.91 -13.19
CA PHE A 145 -10.86 10.62 -12.15
C PHE A 145 -11.02 9.19 -11.61
N ALA A 146 -12.22 8.77 -11.25
CA ALA A 146 -12.47 7.42 -10.72
C ALA A 146 -12.11 6.35 -11.76
N ASP A 147 -12.40 6.58 -13.03
CA ASP A 147 -12.12 5.67 -14.14
C ASP A 147 -10.62 5.40 -14.36
N ILE A 148 -9.75 6.30 -13.91
CA ILE A 148 -8.28 6.11 -14.03
C ILE A 148 -7.85 4.79 -13.42
N PHE A 149 -8.33 4.49 -12.22
CA PHE A 149 -7.91 3.31 -11.46
C PHE A 149 -8.39 2.02 -12.13
N GLU A 150 -9.63 1.99 -12.63
CA GLU A 150 -10.19 0.85 -13.35
C GLU A 150 -9.45 0.60 -14.68
N GLN A 151 -9.19 1.68 -15.42
CA GLN A 151 -8.46 1.59 -16.69
C GLN A 151 -7.04 1.08 -16.50
N VAL A 152 -6.31 1.59 -15.48
CA VAL A 152 -4.95 1.14 -15.21
C VAL A 152 -4.95 -0.29 -14.67
N ALA A 153 -5.86 -0.63 -13.75
CA ALA A 153 -5.94 -1.98 -13.20
C ALA A 153 -6.26 -3.01 -14.28
N GLY A 154 -7.21 -2.71 -15.17
CA GLY A 154 -7.58 -3.58 -16.29
C GLY A 154 -6.41 -3.76 -17.29
N ALA A 155 -5.76 -2.66 -17.68
CA ALA A 155 -4.63 -2.70 -18.61
C ALA A 155 -3.41 -3.46 -18.07
N GLN A 156 -3.14 -3.37 -16.77
CA GLN A 156 -2.00 -4.00 -16.12
C GLN A 156 -2.34 -5.32 -15.42
N LYS A 157 -3.61 -5.76 -15.49
CA LYS A 157 -4.11 -6.99 -14.83
C LYS A 157 -3.73 -7.04 -13.35
N THR A 158 -3.91 -5.93 -12.64
CA THR A 158 -3.61 -5.80 -11.23
C THR A 158 -4.89 -5.75 -10.39
N ALA A 159 -4.78 -6.10 -9.10
CA ALA A 159 -5.92 -6.02 -8.19
C ALA A 159 -6.32 -4.55 -7.94
N LEU A 160 -7.61 -4.32 -7.75
CA LEU A 160 -8.18 -3.00 -7.51
C LEU A 160 -9.23 -3.07 -6.41
N VAL A 161 -9.14 -2.19 -5.43
CA VAL A 161 -10.27 -1.77 -4.59
C VAL A 161 -10.92 -0.60 -5.34
N PRO A 162 -12.14 -0.72 -5.88
CA PRO A 162 -12.73 0.31 -6.74
C PRO A 162 -12.90 1.65 -6.05
N PHE A 163 -13.32 1.64 -4.78
CA PHE A 163 -13.42 2.82 -3.94
C PHE A 163 -12.91 2.51 -2.52
N PHE A 164 -11.79 3.11 -2.15
CA PHE A 164 -11.12 2.84 -0.88
C PHE A 164 -11.94 3.25 0.35
N LEU A 165 -12.77 4.30 0.23
CA LEU A 165 -13.59 4.83 1.32
C LEU A 165 -15.04 4.33 1.30
N THR A 166 -15.34 3.19 0.66
CA THR A 166 -16.66 2.55 0.72
C THR A 166 -17.05 2.28 2.18
N GLY A 167 -18.30 2.59 2.57
CA GLY A 167 -18.79 2.47 3.94
C GLY A 167 -18.24 3.53 4.89
N VAL A 168 -17.44 4.48 4.39
CA VAL A 168 -16.95 5.65 5.13
C VAL A 168 -17.50 6.93 4.51
N ALA A 169 -17.21 7.19 3.23
CA ALA A 169 -17.63 8.42 2.57
C ALA A 169 -19.08 8.38 2.07
N ASP A 170 -19.61 7.19 1.83
CA ASP A 170 -20.99 6.91 1.42
C ASP A 170 -21.87 6.36 2.55
N ALA A 171 -21.37 6.36 3.80
CA ALA A 171 -22.16 6.00 4.97
C ALA A 171 -23.27 7.02 5.26
N GLN A 172 -24.37 6.56 5.86
CA GLN A 172 -25.47 7.43 6.26
C GLN A 172 -25.03 8.51 7.25
N ASP A 173 -24.08 8.19 8.12
CA ASP A 173 -23.48 9.07 9.13
C ASP A 173 -22.05 9.50 8.78
N ALA A 174 -21.73 9.57 7.49
CA ALA A 174 -20.39 9.87 6.98
C ALA A 174 -19.73 11.07 7.69
N ALA A 175 -20.50 12.10 8.07
CA ALA A 175 -19.97 13.28 8.74
C ALA A 175 -19.26 12.95 10.08
N SER A 176 -19.66 11.88 10.79
CA SER A 176 -19.06 11.43 12.04
C SER A 176 -17.77 10.64 11.83
N LEU A 177 -17.57 10.11 10.62
CA LEU A 177 -16.42 9.30 10.26
C LEU A 177 -15.26 10.13 9.69
N PHE A 178 -15.47 11.45 9.50
CA PHE A 178 -14.42 12.37 9.07
C PHE A 178 -14.03 13.35 10.17
N GLN A 179 -12.76 13.79 10.11
CA GLN A 179 -12.24 14.87 10.93
C GLN A 179 -12.94 16.21 10.57
N PRO A 180 -12.76 17.27 11.36
CA PRO A 180 -13.40 18.57 11.10
C PRO A 180 -13.13 19.15 9.71
N ASP A 181 -12.03 18.75 9.06
CA ASP A 181 -11.67 19.14 7.71
C ASP A 181 -12.52 18.46 6.61
N ARG A 182 -13.32 17.45 6.95
CA ARG A 182 -14.17 16.66 6.05
C ARG A 182 -13.44 15.98 4.88
N ILE A 183 -12.15 15.78 5.04
CA ILE A 183 -11.27 15.12 4.05
C ILE A 183 -10.69 13.85 4.65
N HIS A 184 -10.21 13.93 5.90
CA HIS A 184 -9.49 12.83 6.52
C HIS A 184 -10.40 12.02 7.43
N PRO A 185 -10.47 10.69 7.26
CA PRO A 185 -11.22 9.81 8.15
C PRO A 185 -10.71 9.83 9.59
N THR A 186 -11.62 9.66 10.55
CA THR A 186 -11.29 9.51 11.96
C THR A 186 -10.71 8.13 12.27
N ALA A 187 -10.21 7.92 13.50
CA ALA A 187 -9.78 6.61 13.98
C ALA A 187 -10.91 5.55 13.91
N GLN A 188 -12.17 5.97 14.11
CA GLN A 188 -13.34 5.11 14.02
C GLN A 188 -13.54 4.52 12.61
N ALA A 189 -13.15 5.24 11.56
CA ALA A 189 -13.29 4.80 10.17
C ALA A 189 -12.19 3.81 9.73
N GLN A 190 -11.04 3.78 10.39
CA GLN A 190 -9.87 3.02 9.93
C GLN A 190 -10.10 1.51 9.85
N PRO A 191 -10.86 0.86 10.74
CA PRO A 191 -11.21 -0.55 10.58
C PRO A 191 -11.98 -0.82 9.28
N GLN A 192 -12.97 0.04 8.91
CA GLN A 192 -13.72 -0.13 7.68
C GLN A 192 -12.81 0.02 6.44
N MET A 193 -11.89 0.98 6.46
CA MET A 193 -10.90 1.14 5.38
C MET A 193 -10.05 -0.13 5.22
N LEU A 194 -9.63 -0.76 6.31
CA LEU A 194 -8.93 -2.04 6.25
C LEU A 194 -9.82 -3.18 5.70
N GLU A 195 -11.11 -3.22 6.08
CA GLU A 195 -12.04 -4.22 5.54
C GLU A 195 -12.23 -4.07 4.03
N ASN A 196 -12.16 -2.87 3.48
CA ASN A 196 -12.22 -2.65 2.03
C ASN A 196 -10.97 -3.18 1.31
N VAL A 197 -9.81 -3.14 1.95
CA VAL A 197 -8.52 -3.57 1.40
C VAL A 197 -8.31 -5.09 1.53
N TRP A 198 -8.68 -5.65 2.68
CA TRP A 198 -8.30 -7.01 3.06
C TRP A 198 -8.76 -8.12 2.09
N PRO A 199 -9.99 -8.14 1.56
CA PRO A 199 -10.44 -9.18 0.63
C PRO A 199 -9.62 -9.26 -0.65
N LEU A 200 -9.14 -8.10 -1.14
CA LEU A 200 -8.34 -7.99 -2.37
C LEU A 200 -6.85 -8.19 -2.10
N LEU A 201 -6.37 -7.88 -0.90
CA LEU A 201 -4.99 -8.10 -0.48
C LEU A 201 -4.71 -9.57 -0.16
N LYS A 202 -5.63 -10.24 0.57
CA LYS A 202 -5.43 -11.62 1.06
C LYS A 202 -5.01 -12.62 -0.03
N PRO A 203 -5.62 -12.64 -1.24
CA PRO A 203 -5.17 -13.49 -2.33
C PRO A 203 -3.74 -13.21 -2.81
N LEU A 204 -3.27 -11.95 -2.65
CA LEU A 204 -1.94 -11.54 -3.02
C LEU A 204 -0.86 -11.95 -2.00
N LEU A 205 -1.23 -12.44 -0.82
CA LEU A 205 -0.30 -12.92 0.20
C LEU A 205 0.10 -14.40 0.02
N LYS A 206 -0.46 -15.09 -0.97
CA LYS A 206 -0.09 -16.48 -1.27
C LYS A 206 1.33 -16.51 -1.85
N ARG A 207 2.15 -17.44 -1.37
CA ARG A 207 3.50 -17.73 -1.89
C ARG A 207 3.44 -18.59 -3.13
#